data_2f41bd6812c7053903dcd434936d8dd5
#
_entry.id   2f41bd6812c7053903dcd434936d8dd5
#
_cell.length_a   1.000
_cell.length_b   1.000
_cell.length_c   1.000
_cell.angle_alpha   90.00
_cell.angle_beta   90.00
_cell.angle_gamma   90.00
#
_symmetry.space_group_name_H-M   'P 1'
#
loop_
_entity.id
_entity.type
_entity.pdbx_description
1 polymer ?
#
loop_
_entity_poly.entity_id
_entity_poly.type
_entity_poly.pdbx_seq_one_letter_code
_entity_poly.pdbx_strand_id
1 'polypeptide(L)'
;IKAFKPTAGALPVLTVTYGNDLIDFDGGLSASDQFSGYDAVSWNPSEQKSVKESASVPKLNKQGDLEPENIAAADNMLLQTDAPADSKVLKVWADSMALKAGLARYHGSFSFYGAAEAVPGCIIELKGLGRRFGGNAFIGSVEHIIEHNEWITKAGIGINPGNITDEPDVVS
;
A
#
# COMPACT_ATOMS: atom_id res chain seq x y z
N ILE A 1 -2.15 4.83 19.53
CA ILE A 1 -1.96 4.67 18.08
C ILE A 1 -0.46 4.65 17.82
N LYS A 2 0.04 3.65 17.10
CA LYS A 2 1.45 3.53 16.70
C LYS A 2 1.53 3.63 15.18
N ALA A 3 2.24 4.63 14.69
CA ALA A 3 2.56 4.74 13.27
C ALA A 3 3.87 3.99 12.99
N PHE A 4 3.92 3.26 11.88
CA PHE A 4 5.12 2.59 11.42
C PHE A 4 5.26 2.76 9.90
N LYS A 5 6.51 2.73 9.43
CA LYS A 5 6.79 2.76 7.99
C LYS A 5 6.83 1.32 7.48
N PRO A 6 6.07 0.97 6.43
CA PRO A 6 6.19 -0.34 5.80
C PRO A 6 7.63 -0.61 5.36
N THR A 7 8.13 -1.80 5.63
CA THR A 7 9.49 -2.20 5.26
C THR A 7 9.44 -3.02 3.98
N ALA A 8 10.10 -2.54 2.93
CA ALA A 8 10.26 -3.31 1.71
C ALA A 8 11.09 -4.58 1.99
N GLY A 9 10.66 -5.73 1.44
CA GLY A 9 11.36 -7.00 1.60
C GLY A 9 11.22 -7.67 2.97
N ALA A 10 10.22 -7.29 3.78
CA ALA A 10 9.91 -8.01 5.01
C ALA A 10 9.54 -9.48 4.70
N LEU A 11 9.99 -10.39 5.56
CA LEU A 11 9.62 -11.81 5.44
C LEU A 11 8.16 -12.02 5.83
N PRO A 12 7.45 -12.96 5.18
CA PRO A 12 6.09 -13.30 5.57
C PRO A 12 6.07 -13.92 6.97
N VAL A 13 5.10 -13.51 7.78
CA VAL A 13 4.90 -14.05 9.14
C VAL A 13 4.20 -15.41 9.11
N LEU A 14 3.40 -15.64 8.08
CA LEU A 14 2.72 -16.92 7.83
C LEU A 14 2.42 -17.10 6.33
N THR A 15 2.06 -18.32 5.96
CA THR A 15 1.63 -18.69 4.61
C THR A 15 0.18 -19.18 4.66
N VAL A 16 -0.67 -18.65 3.78
CA VAL A 16 -2.06 -19.09 3.61
C VAL A 16 -2.22 -19.70 2.22
N THR A 17 -2.77 -20.92 2.15
CA THR A 17 -2.82 -21.72 0.93
C THR A 17 -4.26 -22.00 0.51
N TYR A 18 -4.59 -21.72 -0.76
CA TYR A 18 -5.88 -22.08 -1.34
C TYR A 18 -6.08 -23.61 -1.31
N GLY A 19 -7.26 -24.03 -0.88
CA GLY A 19 -7.61 -25.44 -0.74
C GLY A 19 -7.13 -26.10 0.55
N ASN A 20 -6.49 -25.34 1.46
CA ASN A 20 -6.07 -25.83 2.79
C ASN A 20 -6.63 -24.92 3.89
N ASP A 21 -6.06 -23.76 4.08
CA ASP A 21 -6.35 -22.82 5.17
C ASP A 21 -7.10 -21.57 4.74
N LEU A 22 -7.11 -21.25 3.43
CA LEU A 22 -7.87 -20.14 2.89
C LEU A 22 -9.34 -20.49 2.78
N ILE A 23 -10.20 -19.68 3.42
CA ILE A 23 -11.64 -19.86 3.46
C ILE A 23 -12.30 -19.07 2.32
N ASP A 24 -11.91 -17.80 2.18
CA ASP A 24 -12.47 -16.89 1.19
C ASP A 24 -11.39 -15.91 0.70
N PHE A 25 -11.54 -15.46 -0.55
CA PHE A 25 -10.63 -14.49 -1.16
C PHE A 25 -11.40 -13.58 -2.12
N ASP A 26 -11.35 -12.29 -1.86
CA ASP A 26 -11.81 -11.23 -2.75
C ASP A 26 -10.66 -10.25 -2.98
N GLY A 27 -10.13 -10.21 -4.20
CA GLY A 27 -8.98 -9.40 -4.52
C GLY A 27 -9.08 -8.70 -5.86
N GLY A 28 -8.62 -7.46 -5.89
CA GLY A 28 -8.57 -6.63 -7.07
C GLY A 28 -7.22 -5.96 -7.29
N LEU A 29 -7.06 -5.42 -8.48
CA LEU A 29 -5.93 -4.58 -8.89
C LEU A 29 -6.47 -3.20 -9.23
N SER A 30 -5.81 -2.16 -8.70
CA SER A 30 -6.08 -0.78 -9.10
C SER A 30 -4.90 -0.24 -9.90
N ALA A 31 -5.19 0.27 -11.07
CA ALA A 31 -4.25 1.01 -11.92
C ALA A 31 -4.45 2.53 -11.82
N SER A 32 -5.48 3.00 -11.09
CA SER A 32 -5.95 4.39 -11.11
C SER A 32 -4.87 5.40 -10.71
N ASP A 33 -4.03 5.06 -9.73
CA ASP A 33 -3.00 5.96 -9.21
C ASP A 33 -1.59 5.41 -9.42
N GLN A 34 -1.42 4.55 -10.43
CA GLN A 34 -0.13 3.97 -10.77
C GLN A 34 0.58 4.81 -11.82
N PHE A 35 1.52 5.63 -11.39
CA PHE A 35 2.37 6.45 -12.25
C PHE A 35 3.80 5.91 -12.28
N SER A 36 4.56 6.23 -13.33
CA SER A 36 5.97 5.84 -13.46
C SER A 36 6.85 6.47 -12.39
N GLY A 37 6.47 7.65 -11.91
CA GLY A 37 7.14 8.37 -10.84
C GLY A 37 6.27 9.49 -10.26
N TYR A 38 6.79 10.14 -9.24
CA TYR A 38 6.14 11.23 -8.53
C TYR A 38 7.11 12.39 -8.42
N ASP A 39 6.74 13.54 -8.97
CA ASP A 39 7.51 14.76 -8.99
C ASP A 39 6.88 15.79 -8.04
N ALA A 40 7.54 16.09 -6.93
CA ALA A 40 7.10 17.12 -6.00
C ALA A 40 7.77 18.45 -6.29
N VAL A 41 6.99 19.53 -6.42
CA VAL A 41 7.45 20.85 -6.80
C VAL A 41 6.90 21.91 -5.84
N SER A 42 7.75 22.84 -5.46
CA SER A 42 7.41 24.04 -4.69
C SER A 42 8.14 25.25 -5.23
N TRP A 43 7.57 26.43 -5.05
CA TRP A 43 8.24 27.69 -5.35
C TRP A 43 9.03 28.20 -4.14
N ASN A 44 10.32 28.47 -4.32
CA ASN A 44 11.15 29.12 -3.31
C ASN A 44 11.23 30.63 -3.56
N PRO A 45 10.51 31.46 -2.78
CA PRO A 45 10.45 32.90 -3.01
C PRO A 45 11.77 33.60 -2.71
N SER A 46 12.61 33.06 -1.82
CA SER A 46 13.92 33.66 -1.48
C SER A 46 14.94 33.52 -2.60
N GLU A 47 14.91 32.39 -3.32
CA GLU A 47 15.81 32.10 -4.43
C GLU A 47 15.17 32.36 -5.80
N GLN A 48 13.87 32.74 -5.82
CA GLN A 48 13.07 32.98 -7.01
C GLN A 48 13.15 31.85 -8.05
N LYS A 49 13.13 30.61 -7.58
CA LYS A 49 13.16 29.41 -8.41
C LYS A 49 12.26 28.31 -7.90
N SER A 50 11.87 27.40 -8.78
CA SER A 50 11.20 26.16 -8.38
C SER A 50 12.22 25.16 -7.84
N VAL A 51 11.84 24.52 -6.76
CA VAL A 51 12.53 23.35 -6.21
C VAL A 51 11.74 22.12 -6.61
N LYS A 52 12.41 21.10 -7.15
CA LYS A 52 11.78 19.85 -7.60
C LYS A 52 12.54 18.67 -7.05
N GLU A 53 11.78 17.67 -6.54
CA GLU A 53 12.29 16.37 -6.14
C GLU A 53 11.43 15.26 -6.74
N SER A 54 12.04 14.12 -7.05
CA SER A 54 11.38 13.02 -7.72
C SER A 54 11.51 11.73 -6.93
N ALA A 55 10.50 10.87 -7.03
CA ALA A 55 10.50 9.52 -6.49
C ALA A 55 9.94 8.53 -7.51
N SER A 56 10.48 7.33 -7.53
CA SER A 56 9.92 6.17 -8.22
C SER A 56 9.17 5.27 -7.23
N VAL A 57 8.23 4.47 -7.73
CA VAL A 57 7.54 3.48 -6.89
C VAL A 57 8.56 2.48 -6.34
N PRO A 58 8.66 2.32 -5.02
CA PRO A 58 9.62 1.40 -4.44
C PRO A 58 9.24 -0.04 -4.79
N LYS A 59 10.25 -0.89 -4.99
CA LYS A 59 10.04 -2.33 -5.10
C LYS A 59 9.65 -2.86 -3.73
N LEU A 60 8.35 -3.09 -3.58
CA LEU A 60 7.76 -3.68 -2.39
C LEU A 60 7.81 -5.20 -2.47
N ASN A 61 7.19 -5.86 -1.50
CA ASN A 61 7.06 -7.32 -1.51
C ASN A 61 6.39 -7.80 -2.80
N LYS A 62 6.92 -8.88 -3.36
CA LYS A 62 6.41 -9.43 -4.62
C LYS A 62 5.08 -10.12 -4.38
N GLN A 63 4.01 -9.46 -4.80
CA GLN A 63 2.67 -10.02 -4.90
C GLN A 63 2.26 -10.04 -6.38
N GLY A 64 1.85 -11.22 -6.86
CA GLY A 64 1.46 -11.41 -8.26
C GLY A 64 2.62 -11.33 -9.25
N ASP A 65 2.26 -11.31 -10.53
CA ASP A 65 3.18 -11.28 -11.67
C ASP A 65 3.24 -9.91 -12.37
N LEU A 66 2.47 -8.93 -11.91
CA LEU A 66 2.47 -7.59 -12.48
C LEU A 66 3.43 -6.68 -11.72
N GLU A 67 4.51 -6.34 -12.36
CA GLU A 67 5.45 -5.33 -11.86
C GLU A 67 4.84 -3.93 -12.00
N PRO A 68 5.22 -2.95 -11.15
CA PRO A 68 4.73 -1.58 -11.24
C PRO A 68 4.91 -0.97 -12.62
N GLU A 69 6.04 -1.25 -13.27
CA GLU A 69 6.38 -0.72 -14.59
C GLU A 69 5.42 -1.19 -15.71
N ASN A 70 4.73 -2.33 -15.51
CA ASN A 70 3.79 -2.88 -16.49
C ASN A 70 2.36 -2.33 -16.36
N ILE A 71 2.07 -1.62 -15.26
CA ILE A 71 0.74 -1.12 -14.95
C ILE A 71 0.73 0.41 -14.92
N ALA A 72 1.88 1.02 -14.63
CA ALA A 72 2.02 2.46 -14.47
C ALA A 72 1.69 3.22 -15.77
N ALA A 73 1.05 4.36 -15.63
CA ALA A 73 0.97 5.34 -16.71
C ALA A 73 2.38 5.77 -17.13
N ALA A 74 2.55 6.13 -18.41
CA ALA A 74 3.84 6.52 -18.95
C ALA A 74 4.43 7.78 -18.29
N ASP A 75 3.58 8.64 -17.73
CA ASP A 75 3.96 9.93 -17.18
C ASP A 75 4.13 9.90 -15.65
N ASN A 76 4.92 10.84 -15.14
CA ASN A 76 5.04 11.10 -13.72
C ASN A 76 3.85 11.92 -13.22
N MET A 77 3.39 11.64 -12.01
CA MET A 77 2.43 12.48 -11.31
C MET A 77 3.13 13.73 -10.76
N LEU A 78 2.61 14.91 -11.11
CA LEU A 78 3.08 16.17 -10.55
C LEU A 78 2.35 16.50 -9.26
N LEU A 79 3.11 16.62 -8.18
CA LEU A 79 2.66 17.06 -6.86
C LEU A 79 3.11 18.51 -6.67
N GLN A 80 2.19 19.45 -6.64
CA GLN A 80 2.51 20.86 -6.52
C GLN A 80 1.96 21.43 -5.23
N THR A 81 2.76 22.28 -4.57
CA THR A 81 2.32 23.03 -3.39
C THR A 81 2.71 24.50 -3.54
N ASP A 82 1.82 25.40 -3.10
CA ASP A 82 2.06 26.83 -3.02
C ASP A 82 2.86 27.23 -1.78
N ALA A 83 2.88 26.34 -0.76
CA ALA A 83 3.68 26.54 0.43
C ALA A 83 5.16 26.34 0.12
N PRO A 84 6.06 27.27 0.55
CA PRO A 84 7.49 27.06 0.41
C PRO A 84 7.93 25.79 1.13
N ALA A 85 8.57 24.88 0.41
CA ALA A 85 9.09 23.64 0.95
C ALA A 85 10.54 23.43 0.50
N ASP A 86 11.37 22.92 1.40
CA ASP A 86 12.74 22.54 1.07
C ASP A 86 12.80 21.19 0.33
N SER A 87 13.95 20.92 -0.27
CA SER A 87 14.23 19.69 -1.00
C SER A 87 13.95 18.41 -0.18
N LYS A 88 14.25 18.43 1.14
CA LYS A 88 14.00 17.27 2.01
C LYS A 88 12.52 17.00 2.20
N VAL A 89 11.72 18.03 2.41
CA VAL A 89 10.26 17.90 2.56
C VAL A 89 9.64 17.41 1.26
N LEU A 90 10.02 17.98 0.12
CA LEU A 90 9.55 17.57 -1.21
C LEU A 90 9.92 16.10 -1.48
N LYS A 91 11.15 15.70 -1.16
CA LYS A 91 11.59 14.30 -1.31
C LYS A 91 10.75 13.35 -0.47
N VAL A 92 10.51 13.66 0.80
CA VAL A 92 9.68 12.83 1.68
C VAL A 92 8.25 12.76 1.17
N TRP A 93 7.71 13.85 0.64
CA TRP A 93 6.37 13.88 0.06
C TRP A 93 6.27 12.98 -1.18
N ALA A 94 7.20 13.14 -2.14
CA ALA A 94 7.25 12.29 -3.33
C ALA A 94 7.42 10.80 -2.98
N ASP A 95 8.35 10.45 -2.08
CA ASP A 95 8.57 9.07 -1.61
C ASP A 95 7.32 8.49 -0.94
N SER A 96 6.60 9.31 -0.15
CA SER A 96 5.38 8.87 0.54
C SER A 96 4.25 8.57 -0.44
N MET A 97 4.09 9.41 -1.46
CA MET A 97 3.07 9.18 -2.51
C MET A 97 3.40 7.94 -3.35
N ALA A 98 4.65 7.77 -3.74
CA ALA A 98 5.12 6.58 -4.44
C ALA A 98 4.89 5.30 -3.62
N LEU A 99 5.18 5.33 -2.33
CA LEU A 99 4.94 4.20 -1.42
C LEU A 99 3.45 3.88 -1.28
N LYS A 100 2.61 4.90 -1.08
CA LYS A 100 1.15 4.72 -0.99
C LYS A 100 0.58 4.09 -2.25
N ALA A 101 0.95 4.58 -3.42
CA ALA A 101 0.52 4.01 -4.69
C ALA A 101 0.93 2.54 -4.83
N GLY A 102 2.17 2.21 -4.49
CA GLY A 102 2.65 0.83 -4.51
C GLY A 102 1.86 -0.10 -3.59
N LEU A 103 1.50 0.36 -2.38
CA LEU A 103 0.72 -0.42 -1.41
C LEU A 103 -0.77 -0.51 -1.77
N ALA A 104 -1.32 0.46 -2.50
CA ALA A 104 -2.71 0.48 -2.93
C ALA A 104 -2.97 -0.32 -4.21
N ARG A 105 -1.93 -0.77 -4.91
CA ARG A 105 -2.03 -1.52 -6.17
C ARG A 105 -2.86 -2.78 -6.05
N TYR A 106 -2.59 -3.58 -5.03
CA TYR A 106 -3.40 -4.75 -4.67
C TYR A 106 -4.31 -4.38 -3.51
N HIS A 107 -5.59 -4.69 -3.65
CA HIS A 107 -6.59 -4.43 -2.64
C HIS A 107 -7.57 -5.59 -2.54
N GLY A 108 -8.32 -5.65 -1.44
CA GLY A 108 -9.29 -6.68 -1.19
C GLY A 108 -9.16 -7.28 0.20
N SER A 109 -9.70 -8.46 0.38
CA SER A 109 -9.62 -9.17 1.66
C SER A 109 -9.62 -10.68 1.45
N PHE A 110 -9.11 -11.39 2.44
CA PHE A 110 -9.21 -12.83 2.49
C PHE A 110 -9.43 -13.29 3.94
N SER A 111 -10.05 -14.46 4.07
CA SER A 111 -10.33 -15.08 5.35
C SER A 111 -9.63 -16.43 5.44
N PHE A 112 -9.11 -16.74 6.61
CA PHE A 112 -8.41 -17.98 6.88
C PHE A 112 -8.58 -18.38 8.35
N TYR A 113 -8.17 -19.60 8.70
CA TYR A 113 -8.23 -20.07 10.10
C TYR A 113 -7.34 -19.19 10.99
N GLY A 114 -7.77 -18.99 12.23
CA GLY A 114 -7.19 -18.02 13.15
C GLY A 114 -5.68 -18.17 13.36
N ALA A 115 -4.97 -17.06 13.27
CA ALA A 115 -3.53 -16.98 13.54
C ALA A 115 -3.22 -15.65 14.24
N ALA A 116 -2.62 -15.74 15.42
CA ALA A 116 -2.29 -14.56 16.23
C ALA A 116 -1.15 -13.70 15.63
N GLU A 117 -0.36 -14.28 14.74
CA GLU A 117 0.75 -13.62 14.05
C GLU A 117 0.26 -12.61 13.00
N ALA A 118 -0.99 -12.73 12.56
CA ALA A 118 -1.60 -11.79 11.62
C ALA A 118 -1.90 -10.47 12.32
N VAL A 119 -1.12 -9.45 12.01
CA VAL A 119 -1.29 -8.08 12.54
C VAL A 119 -1.19 -7.06 11.39
N PRO A 120 -1.84 -5.89 11.49
CA PRO A 120 -1.69 -4.84 10.49
C PRO A 120 -0.22 -4.46 10.30
N GLY A 121 0.19 -4.35 9.04
CA GLY A 121 1.57 -4.06 8.64
C GLY A 121 2.45 -5.28 8.43
N CYS A 122 1.98 -6.49 8.71
CA CYS A 122 2.71 -7.71 8.39
C CYS A 122 2.62 -8.09 6.91
N ILE A 123 3.41 -9.08 6.53
CA ILE A 123 3.35 -9.73 5.22
C ILE A 123 2.82 -11.14 5.41
N ILE A 124 1.85 -11.53 4.59
CA ILE A 124 1.33 -12.90 4.51
C ILE A 124 1.60 -13.44 3.10
N GLU A 125 2.20 -14.61 3.01
CA GLU A 125 2.40 -15.29 1.73
C GLU A 125 1.11 -16.01 1.33
N LEU A 126 0.58 -15.67 0.14
CA LEU A 126 -0.61 -16.30 -0.44
C LEU A 126 -0.19 -17.32 -1.49
N LYS A 127 -0.59 -18.59 -1.32
CA LYS A 127 -0.32 -19.70 -2.24
C LYS A 127 -1.59 -20.24 -2.89
N GLY A 128 -1.46 -20.71 -4.13
CA GLY A 128 -2.58 -21.32 -4.86
C GLY A 128 -3.57 -20.35 -5.49
N LEU A 129 -3.39 -19.02 -5.37
CA LEU A 129 -4.23 -17.98 -5.97
C LEU A 129 -3.80 -17.59 -7.40
N GLY A 130 -3.05 -18.46 -8.06
CA GLY A 130 -2.53 -18.23 -9.38
C GLY A 130 -1.44 -17.16 -9.44
N ARG A 131 -1.00 -16.84 -10.66
CA ARG A 131 0.11 -15.92 -10.88
C ARG A 131 -0.22 -14.46 -10.57
N ARG A 132 -1.52 -14.10 -10.63
CA ARG A 132 -1.98 -12.72 -10.48
C ARG A 132 -2.00 -12.24 -9.03
N PHE A 133 -2.43 -13.08 -8.10
CA PHE A 133 -2.67 -12.71 -6.70
C PHE A 133 -1.77 -13.46 -5.70
N GLY A 134 -1.12 -14.54 -6.12
CA GLY A 134 -0.19 -15.29 -5.27
C GLY A 134 1.06 -14.48 -4.94
N GLY A 135 1.69 -14.77 -3.80
CA GLY A 135 2.92 -14.14 -3.33
C GLY A 135 2.74 -13.35 -2.02
N ASN A 136 3.60 -12.41 -1.75
CA ASN A 136 3.72 -11.70 -0.48
C ASN A 136 2.76 -10.50 -0.39
N ALA A 137 1.60 -10.68 0.21
CA ALA A 137 0.61 -9.65 0.42
C ALA A 137 0.95 -8.77 1.63
N PHE A 138 0.92 -7.45 1.46
CA PHE A 138 0.95 -6.50 2.57
C PHE A 138 -0.42 -6.40 3.21
N ILE A 139 -0.50 -6.52 4.53
CA ILE A 139 -1.74 -6.53 5.30
C ILE A 139 -1.99 -5.16 5.92
N GLY A 140 -3.04 -4.48 5.45
CA GLY A 140 -3.45 -3.17 5.94
C GLY A 140 -4.36 -3.22 7.16
N SER A 141 -5.21 -4.25 7.24
CA SER A 141 -6.16 -4.44 8.35
C SER A 141 -6.32 -5.91 8.71
N VAL A 142 -6.64 -6.17 9.96
CA VAL A 142 -6.92 -7.53 10.46
C VAL A 142 -8.13 -7.48 11.39
N GLU A 143 -9.04 -8.43 11.22
CA GLU A 143 -10.19 -8.68 12.07
C GLU A 143 -10.17 -10.15 12.51
N HIS A 144 -10.22 -10.38 13.81
CA HIS A 144 -10.36 -11.73 14.39
C HIS A 144 -11.79 -11.95 14.82
N ILE A 145 -12.43 -12.99 14.28
CA ILE A 145 -13.80 -13.39 14.57
C ILE A 145 -13.73 -14.71 15.32
N ILE A 146 -14.22 -14.73 16.57
CA ILE A 146 -14.24 -15.91 17.42
C ILE A 146 -15.70 -16.18 17.78
N GLU A 147 -16.30 -17.12 17.09
CA GLU A 147 -17.72 -17.49 17.26
C GLU A 147 -17.89 -19.01 17.15
N HIS A 148 -18.85 -19.57 17.89
CA HIS A 148 -19.22 -21.00 17.82
C HIS A 148 -18.04 -21.98 17.90
N ASN A 149 -17.03 -21.66 18.71
CA ASN A 149 -15.79 -22.42 18.85
C ASN A 149 -14.90 -22.45 17.59
N GLU A 150 -15.13 -21.55 16.66
CA GLU A 150 -14.28 -21.32 15.50
C GLU A 150 -13.56 -19.97 15.64
N TRP A 151 -12.30 -19.92 15.19
CA TRP A 151 -11.53 -18.70 15.10
C TRP A 151 -11.15 -18.46 13.64
N ILE A 152 -11.70 -17.40 13.07
CA ILE A 152 -11.44 -16.96 11.71
C ILE A 152 -10.72 -15.62 11.76
N THR A 153 -9.71 -15.47 10.94
CA THR A 153 -9.01 -14.19 10.72
C THR A 153 -9.33 -13.66 9.34
N LYS A 154 -9.86 -12.45 9.27
CA LYS A 154 -10.05 -11.70 8.02
C LYS A 154 -8.96 -10.65 7.89
N ALA A 155 -8.20 -10.70 6.80
CA ALA A 155 -7.10 -9.79 6.52
C ALA A 155 -7.41 -8.93 5.28
N GLY A 156 -7.23 -7.62 5.41
CA GLY A 156 -7.35 -6.69 4.29
C GLY A 156 -6.00 -6.49 3.61
N ILE A 157 -5.97 -6.63 2.28
CA ILE A 157 -4.76 -6.48 1.45
C ILE A 157 -4.56 -5.02 1.10
N GLY A 158 -3.32 -4.56 1.21
CA GLY A 158 -2.91 -3.23 0.79
C GLY A 158 -3.38 -2.12 1.73
N ILE A 159 -3.44 -0.91 1.21
CA ILE A 159 -4.00 0.25 1.91
C ILE A 159 -5.09 0.89 1.03
N ASN A 160 -6.07 1.51 1.68
CA ASN A 160 -7.01 2.37 0.98
C ASN A 160 -6.47 3.81 1.01
N PRO A 161 -6.05 4.38 -0.13
CA PRO A 161 -5.51 5.73 -0.18
C PRO A 161 -6.56 6.81 0.18
N GLY A 162 -7.86 6.54 -0.06
CA GLY A 162 -8.96 7.47 0.25
C GLY A 162 -9.14 7.76 1.72
N ASN A 163 -8.80 6.83 2.62
CA ASN A 163 -8.96 7.01 4.07
C ASN A 163 -8.05 8.09 4.68
N ILE A 164 -7.17 8.71 3.91
CA ILE A 164 -6.22 9.73 4.40
C ILE A 164 -6.56 11.12 3.84
N THR A 165 -7.45 11.19 2.86
CA THR A 165 -7.84 12.44 2.17
C THR A 165 -9.22 12.96 2.59
N ASP A 166 -9.97 12.21 3.41
CA ASP A 166 -11.21 12.74 3.98
C ASP A 166 -10.86 13.89 4.89
N GLU A 167 -11.29 15.10 4.50
CA GLU A 167 -11.24 16.27 5.38
C GLU A 167 -11.94 15.91 6.68
N PRO A 168 -11.36 16.24 7.84
CA PRO A 168 -12.06 16.02 9.09
C PRO A 168 -13.36 16.80 9.03
N ASP A 169 -14.49 16.14 9.26
CA ASP A 169 -15.78 16.79 9.41
C ASP A 169 -15.63 17.95 10.40
N VAL A 170 -15.64 19.16 9.90
CA VAL A 170 -15.66 20.35 10.74
C VAL A 170 -17.05 20.38 11.36
N VAL A 171 -17.17 19.80 12.53
CA VAL A 171 -18.38 19.95 13.35
C VAL A 171 -18.51 21.43 13.70
N SER A 172 -19.40 22.10 12.98
CA SER A 172 -19.81 23.48 13.26
C SER A 172 -20.69 23.55 14.48
#